data_19c4dc6a25973228cdebf026174f511d
#
_entry.id   19c4dc6a25973228cdebf026174f511d
#
_cell.length_a   1.000
_cell.length_b   1.000
_cell.length_c   1.000
_cell.angle_alpha   90.00
_cell.angle_beta   90.00
_cell.angle_gamma   90.00
#
_symmetry.space_group_name_H-M   'P 1'
#
loop_
_entity.id
_entity.type
_entity.pdbx_description
1 polymer ?
#
loop_
_entity_poly.entity_id
_entity_poly.type
_entity_poly.pdbx_seq_one_letter_code
_entity_poly.pdbx_strand_id
1 'polypeptide(L)'
;MIPARVVAGLALALGLLSGSAVSADDLMPMDTSGVDPDMLKSMYGPWVIADESGGKRCNVVLTDEPTIGGSVIHVDPACEKTFPVMADIAAWRLMTNWGIDLADAERKTRIRFTTPDNAYVAEPETDGIFTILQPEE
;
A
#
# COMPACT_ATOMS: atom_id res chain seq x y z
N MET A 1 6.35 -5.41 67.37
CA MET A 1 6.05 -5.29 66.74
C MET A 1 6.37 -4.77 65.67
N ILE A 2 6.43 -4.86 64.78
CA ILE A 2 6.76 -4.54 63.79
C ILE A 2 6.25 -4.50 62.69
N PRO A 3 6.14 -4.04 62.13
CA PRO A 3 5.60 -3.92 61.15
C PRO A 3 5.98 -4.05 60.02
N ALA A 4 5.75 -4.45 59.43
CA ALA A 4 6.10 -4.74 58.36
C ALA A 4 5.89 -3.99 57.36
N ARG A 5 6.16 -3.72 56.72
CA ARG A 5 6.03 -3.11 55.80
C ARG A 5 6.14 -3.37 54.62
N VAL A 6 5.86 -3.36 53.90
CA VAL A 6 5.78 -3.65 52.85
C VAL A 6 5.83 -2.94 51.90
N VAL A 7 6.13 -2.97 51.14
CA VAL A 7 6.26 -2.40 50.20
C VAL A 7 5.91 -2.53 49.10
N ALA A 8 5.54 -2.26 48.54
CA ALA A 8 5.10 -2.21 47.49
C ALA A 8 5.62 -2.13 46.41
N GLY A 9 5.56 -2.61 45.78
CA GLY A 9 6.16 -2.72 44.74
C GLY A 9 5.79 -1.95 43.70
N LEU A 10 6.05 -1.58 43.11
CA LEU A 10 5.84 -0.90 42.21
C LEU A 10 5.85 -1.13 41.00
N ALA A 11 5.40 -1.26 40.37
CA ALA A 11 5.16 -1.55 39.22
C ALA A 11 5.46 -0.69 38.28
N LEU A 12 5.92 -0.72 37.55
CA LEU A 12 6.22 -0.01 36.73
C LEU A 12 5.82 -0.08 35.54
N ALA A 13 5.33 0.18 34.98
CA ALA A 13 4.82 0.15 33.85
C ALA A 13 5.53 0.68 32.88
N LEU A 14 5.88 0.33 32.19
CA LEU A 14 6.51 0.72 31.32
C LEU A 14 5.97 1.11 30.21
N GLY A 15 5.85 1.82 29.84
CA GLY A 15 5.29 2.27 28.78
C GLY A 15 5.97 2.12 27.62
N LEU A 16 5.62 1.58 26.88
CA LEU A 16 6.21 1.35 25.83
C LEU A 16 5.85 2.13 24.82
N LEU A 17 6.40 2.81 24.33
CA LEU A 17 6.15 3.49 23.33
C LEU A 17 6.48 3.09 22.23
N SER A 18 5.97 2.53 21.59
CA SER A 18 6.22 2.14 20.47
C SER A 18 6.19 3.13 19.50
N GLY A 19 6.97 3.20 18.83
CA GLY A 19 7.03 4.07 17.85
C GLY A 19 6.03 3.87 16.88
N SER A 20 5.68 4.70 16.23
CA SER A 20 4.63 4.47 15.49
C SER A 20 4.91 4.37 14.11
N ALA A 21 5.72 3.60 13.71
CA ALA A 21 5.84 3.33 12.30
C ALA A 21 4.54 2.71 11.85
N VAL A 22 3.92 3.24 10.86
CA VAL A 22 2.71 2.65 10.33
C VAL A 22 3.11 1.47 9.49
N SER A 23 2.74 0.28 9.88
CA SER A 23 3.03 -0.88 9.07
C SER A 23 2.08 -0.96 7.89
N ALA A 24 2.40 -1.76 6.90
CA ALA A 24 1.54 -1.94 5.74
C ALA A 24 0.14 -2.39 6.14
N ASP A 25 0.04 -3.18 7.21
CA ASP A 25 -1.25 -3.68 7.65
C ASP A 25 -2.14 -2.61 8.26
N ASP A 26 -1.57 -1.48 8.63
CA ASP A 26 -2.31 -0.40 9.27
C ASP A 26 -2.77 0.67 8.28
N LEU A 27 -2.48 0.52 7.00
CA LEU A 27 -2.92 1.50 6.03
C LEU A 27 -4.42 1.44 5.84
N MET A 28 -5.03 2.59 5.72
CA MET A 28 -6.46 2.75 5.53
C MET A 28 -6.73 3.55 4.27
N PRO A 29 -7.93 3.46 3.70
CA PRO A 29 -8.27 4.31 2.57
C PRO A 29 -8.03 5.77 2.90
N MET A 30 -7.47 6.51 1.96
CA MET A 30 -7.19 7.92 2.17
C MET A 30 -8.49 8.74 2.15
N ASP A 31 -8.61 9.64 3.12
CA ASP A 31 -9.69 10.61 3.09
C ASP A 31 -9.26 11.73 2.14
N THR A 32 -9.87 11.79 0.98
CA THR A 32 -9.49 12.74 -0.05
C THR A 32 -10.25 14.05 0.01
N SER A 33 -11.16 14.21 0.96
CA SER A 33 -12.02 15.41 1.00
C SER A 33 -11.25 16.71 1.20
N GLY A 34 -10.09 16.65 1.84
CA GLY A 34 -9.25 17.83 2.04
C GLY A 34 -8.01 17.88 1.15
N VAL A 35 -7.93 17.01 0.16
CA VAL A 35 -6.73 16.94 -0.68
C VAL A 35 -6.93 17.78 -1.93
N ASP A 36 -5.85 18.45 -2.34
CA ASP A 36 -5.85 19.24 -3.56
C ASP A 36 -6.24 18.36 -4.75
N PRO A 37 -7.25 18.72 -5.52
CA PRO A 37 -7.66 17.95 -6.69
C PRO A 37 -6.55 17.69 -7.70
N ASP A 38 -5.61 18.60 -7.85
CA ASP A 38 -4.50 18.41 -8.79
C ASP A 38 -3.55 17.33 -8.32
N MET A 39 -3.39 17.19 -7.02
CA MET A 39 -2.58 16.10 -6.47
C MET A 39 -3.26 14.75 -6.70
N LEU A 40 -4.58 14.70 -6.54
CA LEU A 40 -5.32 13.47 -6.84
C LEU A 40 -5.21 13.10 -8.31
N LYS A 41 -5.33 14.09 -9.17
CA LYS A 41 -5.23 13.85 -10.62
C LYS A 41 -3.89 13.30 -11.02
N SER A 42 -2.85 13.65 -10.29
CA SER A 42 -1.51 13.14 -10.58
C SER A 42 -1.40 11.63 -10.40
N MET A 43 -2.32 11.03 -9.66
CA MET A 43 -2.34 9.58 -9.44
C MET A 43 -2.99 8.83 -10.61
N TYR A 44 -3.78 9.51 -11.44
CA TYR A 44 -4.50 8.84 -12.51
C TYR A 44 -3.67 8.82 -13.79
N GLY A 45 -3.81 7.75 -14.54
CA GLY A 45 -3.08 7.61 -15.79
C GLY A 45 -2.15 6.40 -15.78
N PRO A 46 -1.18 6.37 -16.67
CA PRO A 46 -0.29 5.21 -16.80
C PRO A 46 0.70 5.09 -15.67
N TRP A 47 0.90 3.86 -15.24
CA TRP A 47 1.92 3.48 -14.26
C TRP A 47 2.60 2.20 -14.73
N VAL A 48 3.75 1.92 -14.18
CA VAL A 48 4.52 0.70 -14.50
C VAL A 48 4.81 -0.04 -13.21
N ILE A 49 4.45 -1.31 -13.17
CA ILE A 49 4.82 -2.21 -12.08
C ILE A 49 6.09 -2.93 -12.52
N ALA A 50 7.07 -2.99 -11.66
CA ALA A 50 8.38 -3.53 -12.02
C ALA A 50 8.96 -4.39 -10.90
N ASP A 51 9.85 -5.31 -11.28
CA ASP A 51 10.65 -6.05 -10.32
C ASP A 51 11.84 -5.19 -9.86
N GLU A 52 12.63 -5.71 -8.94
CA GLU A 52 13.75 -4.94 -8.37
C GLU A 52 14.77 -4.54 -9.42
N SER A 53 15.02 -5.39 -10.39
CA SER A 53 15.99 -5.09 -11.45
C SER A 53 15.46 -4.11 -12.49
N GLY A 54 14.14 -3.95 -12.56
CA GLY A 54 13.52 -3.17 -13.62
C GLY A 54 13.42 -3.89 -14.95
N GLY A 55 13.85 -5.14 -14.99
CA GLY A 55 13.81 -5.93 -16.24
C GLY A 55 12.45 -6.50 -16.55
N LYS A 56 11.66 -6.78 -15.51
CA LYS A 56 10.27 -7.24 -15.71
C LYS A 56 9.36 -6.07 -15.44
N ARG A 57 8.48 -5.78 -16.37
CA ARG A 57 7.61 -4.61 -16.30
C ARG A 57 6.21 -4.94 -16.76
N CYS A 58 5.25 -4.26 -16.17
CA CYS A 58 3.83 -4.44 -16.48
C CYS A 58 3.18 -3.07 -16.49
N ASN A 59 2.52 -2.74 -17.58
CA ASN A 59 1.84 -1.45 -17.70
C ASN A 59 0.43 -1.52 -17.18
N VAL A 60 0.03 -0.55 -16.38
CA VAL A 60 -1.32 -0.42 -15.88
C VAL A 60 -1.78 1.02 -16.03
N VAL A 61 -3.08 1.24 -15.96
CA VAL A 61 -3.65 2.58 -15.93
C VAL A 61 -4.56 2.68 -14.72
N LEU A 62 -4.28 3.62 -13.83
CA LEU A 62 -5.11 3.89 -12.66
C LEU A 62 -6.12 4.95 -13.03
N THR A 63 -7.38 4.72 -12.71
CA THR A 63 -8.46 5.66 -13.03
C THR A 63 -9.17 6.12 -11.76
N ASP A 64 -10.01 7.13 -11.90
CA ASP A 64 -10.87 7.61 -10.82
C ASP A 64 -12.28 7.03 -10.90
N GLU A 65 -12.51 6.09 -11.81
CA GLU A 65 -13.82 5.51 -11.98
C GLU A 65 -14.12 4.49 -10.88
N PRO A 66 -15.20 4.67 -10.12
CA PRO A 66 -15.51 3.75 -9.03
C PRO A 66 -15.86 2.35 -9.53
N THR A 67 -15.44 1.35 -8.79
CA THR A 67 -15.82 -0.02 -9.03
C THR A 67 -15.85 -0.78 -7.71
N ILE A 68 -16.22 -2.04 -7.75
CA ILE A 68 -16.20 -2.87 -6.55
C ILE A 68 -14.76 -3.03 -6.09
N GLY A 69 -14.52 -2.70 -4.85
CA GLY A 69 -13.19 -2.83 -4.26
C GLY A 69 -12.28 -1.62 -4.41
N GLY A 70 -12.74 -0.56 -5.07
CA GLY A 70 -11.94 0.65 -5.22
C GLY A 70 -12.26 1.42 -6.48
N SER A 71 -11.25 1.64 -7.29
CA SER A 71 -11.40 2.31 -8.60
C SER A 71 -10.89 1.39 -9.70
N VAL A 72 -11.34 1.65 -10.91
CA VAL A 72 -10.98 0.81 -12.05
C VAL A 72 -9.49 0.91 -12.34
N ILE A 73 -8.88 -0.22 -12.58
CA ILE A 73 -7.51 -0.31 -13.04
C ILE A 73 -7.53 -1.08 -14.36
N HIS A 74 -6.83 -0.58 -15.36
CA HIS A 74 -6.65 -1.32 -16.61
C HIS A 74 -5.29 -1.98 -16.56
N VAL A 75 -5.28 -3.29 -16.67
CA VAL A 75 -4.06 -4.09 -16.60
C VAL A 75 -3.75 -4.59 -18.00
N ASP A 76 -2.55 -4.31 -18.49
CA ASP A 76 -2.13 -4.79 -19.80
C ASP A 76 -2.20 -6.33 -19.81
N PRO A 77 -2.79 -6.94 -20.82
CA PRO A 77 -2.89 -8.40 -20.87
C PRO A 77 -1.56 -9.14 -20.74
N ALA A 78 -0.46 -8.53 -21.12
CA ALA A 78 0.86 -9.15 -20.99
C ALA A 78 1.30 -9.26 -19.53
N CYS A 79 0.67 -8.52 -18.62
CA CYS A 79 1.06 -8.50 -17.20
C CYS A 79 0.95 -9.85 -16.53
N GLU A 80 -0.05 -10.65 -16.88
CA GLU A 80 -0.23 -11.93 -16.20
C GLU A 80 0.88 -12.93 -16.49
N LYS A 81 1.57 -12.79 -17.60
CA LYS A 81 2.71 -13.64 -17.88
C LYS A 81 3.93 -13.18 -17.09
N THR A 82 4.05 -11.88 -16.91
CA THR A 82 5.19 -11.30 -16.20
C THR A 82 5.03 -11.49 -14.70
N PHE A 83 3.84 -11.19 -14.19
CA PHE A 83 3.51 -11.28 -12.77
C PHE A 83 2.14 -11.96 -12.65
N PRO A 84 2.09 -13.27 -12.38
CA PRO A 84 0.83 -14.01 -12.39
C PRO A 84 -0.28 -13.44 -11.51
N VAL A 85 0.06 -12.82 -10.39
CA VAL A 85 -0.95 -12.22 -9.50
C VAL A 85 -1.76 -11.15 -10.22
N MET A 86 -1.21 -10.53 -11.26
CA MET A 86 -1.92 -9.47 -11.99
C MET A 86 -3.15 -9.98 -12.72
N ALA A 87 -3.26 -11.28 -12.96
CA ALA A 87 -4.47 -11.86 -13.56
C ALA A 87 -5.68 -11.69 -12.63
N ASP A 88 -5.45 -11.58 -11.34
CA ASP A 88 -6.53 -11.50 -10.35
C ASP A 88 -6.87 -10.06 -9.96
N ILE A 89 -6.11 -9.09 -10.40
CA ILE A 89 -6.30 -7.71 -9.98
C ILE A 89 -7.51 -7.11 -10.71
N ALA A 90 -8.43 -6.55 -9.92
CA ALA A 90 -9.67 -5.97 -10.42
C ALA A 90 -9.87 -4.51 -10.05
N ALA A 91 -9.16 -3.99 -9.07
CA ALA A 91 -9.35 -2.62 -8.60
C ALA A 91 -8.08 -2.10 -7.94
N TRP A 92 -7.98 -0.79 -7.82
CA TRP A 92 -6.92 -0.16 -7.04
C TRP A 92 -7.54 0.80 -6.04
N ARG A 93 -6.81 1.06 -4.95
CA ARG A 93 -7.25 1.99 -3.92
C ARG A 93 -6.11 2.90 -3.53
N LEU A 94 -6.45 4.16 -3.30
CA LEU A 94 -5.50 5.11 -2.74
C LEU A 94 -5.58 5.01 -1.21
N MET A 95 -4.46 4.73 -0.60
CA MET A 95 -4.36 4.52 0.85
C MET A 95 -3.65 5.69 1.52
N THR A 96 -3.70 5.76 2.84
CA THR A 96 -3.03 6.81 3.59
C THR A 96 -1.55 6.89 3.20
N ASN A 97 -0.99 8.07 3.31
CA ASN A 97 0.39 8.35 2.89
C ASN A 97 0.65 8.05 1.42
N TRP A 98 -0.41 8.18 0.60
CA TRP A 98 -0.34 7.95 -0.85
C TRP A 98 0.01 6.51 -1.24
N GLY A 99 -0.23 5.58 -0.32
CA GLY A 99 -0.06 4.16 -0.63
C GLY A 99 -1.03 3.70 -1.71
N ILE A 100 -0.69 2.65 -2.41
CA ILE A 100 -1.52 2.08 -3.47
C ILE A 100 -1.78 0.62 -3.14
N ASP A 101 -3.05 0.23 -3.06
CA ASP A 101 -3.44 -1.16 -2.94
C ASP A 101 -3.99 -1.65 -4.26
N LEU A 102 -3.63 -2.85 -4.65
CA LEU A 102 -4.26 -3.55 -5.76
C LEU A 102 -5.06 -4.71 -5.20
N ALA A 103 -6.34 -4.73 -5.52
CA ALA A 103 -7.28 -5.68 -4.95
C ALA A 103 -7.88 -6.60 -6.01
N ASP A 104 -8.29 -7.78 -5.58
CA ASP A 104 -8.95 -8.74 -6.47
C ASP A 104 -10.47 -8.48 -6.52
N ALA A 105 -11.17 -9.33 -7.27
CA ALA A 105 -12.61 -9.20 -7.43
C ALA A 105 -13.39 -9.46 -6.13
N GLU A 106 -12.74 -10.06 -5.14
CA GLU A 106 -13.34 -10.30 -3.83
C GLU A 106 -13.00 -9.19 -2.84
N ARG A 107 -12.40 -8.10 -3.32
CA ARG A 107 -12.00 -6.93 -2.52
C ARG A 107 -10.81 -7.18 -1.61
N LYS A 108 -10.09 -8.27 -1.81
CA LYS A 108 -8.90 -8.53 -1.00
C LYS A 108 -7.70 -7.83 -1.60
N THR A 109 -6.94 -7.14 -0.75
CA THR A 109 -5.68 -6.56 -1.17
C THR A 109 -4.71 -7.68 -1.50
N ARG A 110 -4.22 -7.68 -2.72
CA ARG A 110 -3.25 -8.67 -3.18
C ARG A 110 -1.84 -8.10 -3.24
N ILE A 111 -1.71 -6.83 -3.52
CA ILE A 111 -0.43 -6.14 -3.55
C ILE A 111 -0.62 -4.79 -2.89
N ARG A 112 0.30 -4.43 -2.03
CA ARG A 112 0.28 -3.12 -1.37
C ARG A 112 1.61 -2.44 -1.60
N PHE A 113 1.55 -1.22 -2.10
CA PHE A 113 2.75 -0.40 -2.29
C PHE A 113 2.75 0.71 -1.24
N THR A 114 3.78 0.75 -0.43
CA THR A 114 3.98 1.78 0.59
C THR A 114 5.07 2.74 0.13
N THR A 115 5.18 3.88 0.80
CA THR A 115 6.17 4.89 0.42
C THR A 115 7.08 5.23 1.60
N PRO A 116 7.94 4.31 2.01
CA PRO A 116 8.81 4.58 3.16
C PRO A 116 9.79 5.73 2.94
N ASP A 117 10.29 5.88 1.71
CA ASP A 117 11.27 6.91 1.39
C ASP A 117 10.92 7.65 0.10
N ASN A 118 9.68 8.04 -0.05
CA ASN A 118 9.20 8.75 -1.24
C ASN A 118 9.23 7.93 -2.53
N ALA A 119 9.41 6.62 -2.40
CA ALA A 119 9.33 5.71 -3.53
C ALA A 119 8.44 4.55 -3.13
N TYR A 120 7.69 4.04 -4.09
CA TYR A 120 6.78 2.93 -3.80
C TYR A 120 7.55 1.62 -3.69
N VAL A 121 7.24 0.85 -2.66
CA VAL A 121 7.81 -0.47 -2.44
C VAL A 121 6.69 -1.44 -2.13
N ALA A 122 6.68 -2.59 -2.80
CA ALA A 122 5.69 -3.63 -2.55
C ALA A 122 5.94 -4.29 -1.19
N GLU A 123 4.87 -4.47 -0.42
CA GLU A 123 4.99 -5.03 0.92
C GLU A 123 3.75 -5.85 1.25
N PRO A 124 3.85 -7.17 1.29
CA PRO A 124 5.04 -7.95 0.97
C PRO A 124 5.27 -8.09 -0.53
N GLU A 125 6.46 -8.50 -0.90
CA GLU A 125 6.76 -8.75 -2.29
C GLU A 125 5.98 -9.97 -2.78
N THR A 126 5.33 -9.86 -3.92
CA THR A 126 4.53 -10.92 -4.50
C THR A 126 4.94 -11.12 -5.94
N ASP A 127 5.24 -12.35 -6.32
CA ASP A 127 5.65 -12.72 -7.69
C ASP A 127 6.87 -11.94 -8.19
N GLY A 128 7.67 -11.40 -7.28
CA GLY A 128 8.81 -10.59 -7.67
C GLY A 128 8.49 -9.12 -7.91
N ILE A 129 7.25 -8.70 -7.73
CA ILE A 129 6.89 -7.28 -7.87
C ILE A 129 7.58 -6.50 -6.77
N PHE A 130 8.31 -5.45 -7.15
CA PHE A 130 9.05 -4.63 -6.21
C PHE A 130 8.50 -3.21 -6.08
N THR A 131 8.09 -2.58 -7.16
CA THR A 131 7.68 -1.18 -7.15
C THR A 131 6.62 -0.89 -8.20
N ILE A 132 6.00 0.27 -8.04
CA ILE A 132 5.15 0.86 -9.06
C ILE A 132 5.61 2.29 -9.25
N LEU A 133 5.71 2.73 -10.49
CA LEU A 133 6.20 4.07 -10.78
C LEU A 133 5.55 4.63 -12.03
N GLN A 134 5.56 5.94 -12.13
CA GLN A 134 5.04 6.59 -13.31
C GLN A 134 6.08 6.49 -14.42
N PRO A 135 5.64 6.28 -15.66
CA PRO A 135 6.60 6.21 -16.76
C PRO A 135 7.30 7.55 -16.93
N GLU A 136 8.54 7.49 -17.32
CA GLU A 136 9.28 8.70 -17.63
C GLU A 136 8.79 9.23 -18.97
N GLU A 137 8.69 10.53 -19.07
CA GLU A 137 8.28 11.17 -20.31
C GLU A 137 9.45 11.37 -21.24
#